data_ddbdc3216d2d7a3065957af6567193e3
#
_entry.id   ddbdc3216d2d7a3065957af6567193e3
#
_cell.length_a   1.000
_cell.length_b   1.000
_cell.length_c   1.000
_cell.angle_alpha   90.00
_cell.angle_beta   90.00
_cell.angle_gamma   90.00
#
_symmetry.space_group_name_H-M   'P 1'
#
loop_
_entity.id
_entity.type
_entity.pdbx_description
1 polymer ?
#
loop_
_entity_poly.entity_id
_entity_poly.type
_entity_poly.pdbx_seq_one_letter_code
_entity_poly.pdbx_strand_id
1 'polypeptide(L)'
;MQLYLPVMDIRIDIETKGPVDVVHVSGRLIVSSVKRLTHICEPMEGNFVLELSNLVFADDVAVDAIRSLREKGADIRGASSFIKLLIDG
;
A
#
# COMPACT_ATOMS: atom_id res chain seq x y z
N MET A 1 20.43 -25.30 -2.74
CA MET A 1 20.07 -24.68 -2.41
C MET A 1 19.24 -23.93 -2.75
N GLN A 2 18.76 -23.51 -2.59
CA GLN A 2 17.98 -22.86 -2.87
C GLN A 2 17.95 -21.75 -2.88
N LEU A 3 17.68 -21.35 -3.35
CA LEU A 3 17.65 -20.28 -3.42
C LEU A 3 16.67 -19.64 -3.47
N TYR A 4 16.16 -19.36 -3.20
CA TYR A 4 15.19 -18.77 -3.28
C TYR A 4 15.07 -17.55 -3.10
N LEU A 5 14.49 -17.04 -3.42
CA LEU A 5 14.37 -15.92 -3.42
C LEU A 5 13.26 -15.42 -2.98
N PRO A 6 13.17 -14.61 -2.37
CA PRO A 6 12.17 -14.00 -1.79
C PRO A 6 11.46 -13.29 -2.73
N VAL A 7 10.77 -13.76 -3.31
CA VAL A 7 10.13 -13.14 -4.17
C VAL A 7 9.23 -12.22 -3.65
N MET A 8 8.89 -12.23 -2.45
CA MET A 8 8.01 -11.41 -1.99
C MET A 8 8.58 -10.35 -1.32
N ASP A 9 8.80 -9.25 -1.86
CA ASP A 9 9.25 -8.06 -1.22
C ASP A 9 8.10 -7.26 -0.68
N ILE A 10 6.90 -7.72 -0.80
CA ILE A 10 5.71 -6.99 -0.41
C ILE A 10 4.84 -7.83 0.50
N ARG A 11 4.26 -7.20 1.50
CA ARG A 11 3.31 -7.86 2.36
C ARG A 11 2.11 -6.95 2.53
N ILE A 12 0.92 -7.49 2.36
CA ILE A 12 -0.31 -6.74 2.50
C ILE A 12 -1.20 -7.49 3.48
N ASP A 13 -1.54 -6.85 4.58
CA ASP A 13 -2.39 -7.44 5.61
C ASP A 13 -3.59 -6.54 5.85
N ILE A 14 -4.74 -7.13 6.09
CA ILE A 14 -5.96 -6.38 6.38
C ILE A 14 -6.31 -6.60 7.84
N GLU A 15 -6.55 -5.50 8.54
CA GLU A 15 -6.95 -5.56 9.93
C GLU A 15 -8.27 -4.83 10.04
N THR A 16 -9.29 -5.48 10.57
CA THR A 16 -10.58 -4.87 10.74
C THR A 16 -10.68 -4.30 12.14
N LYS A 17 -10.90 -2.98 12.23
CA LYS A 17 -11.03 -2.33 13.51
C LYS A 17 -12.35 -1.61 13.54
N GLY A 18 -13.38 -2.26 14.05
CA GLY A 18 -14.70 -1.68 14.11
C GLY A 18 -15.22 -1.43 12.69
N PRO A 19 -15.71 -0.23 12.42
CA PRO A 19 -16.30 0.06 11.13
C PRO A 19 -15.26 0.36 10.03
N VAL A 20 -13.98 0.39 10.37
CA VAL A 20 -12.96 0.78 9.41
C VAL A 20 -11.93 -0.32 9.24
N ASP A 21 -11.61 -0.63 8.02
CA ASP A 21 -10.55 -1.58 7.72
C ASP A 21 -9.23 -0.84 7.60
N VAL A 22 -8.16 -1.48 8.06
CA VAL A 22 -6.82 -0.93 7.95
C VAL A 22 -6.02 -1.88 7.06
N VAL A 23 -5.50 -1.37 5.97
CA VAL A 23 -4.69 -2.16 5.05
C VAL A 23 -3.23 -1.80 5.30
N HIS A 24 -2.47 -2.75 5.81
CA HIS A 24 -1.05 -2.56 6.12
C HIS A 24 -0.23 -3.01 4.91
N VAL A 25 0.56 -2.11 4.36
CA VAL A 25 1.41 -2.44 3.22
C VAL A 25 2.85 -2.28 3.65
N SER A 26 3.63 -3.36 3.60
CA SER A 26 5.02 -3.37 4.07
C SER A 26 5.94 -3.79 2.95
N GLY A 27 7.16 -3.29 2.98
CA GLY A 27 8.20 -3.70 2.03
C GLY A 27 8.28 -2.80 0.82
N ARG A 28 8.34 -3.38 -0.37
CA ARG A 28 8.53 -2.63 -1.60
C ARG A 28 7.31 -2.81 -2.49
N LEU A 29 6.62 -1.74 -2.75
CA LEU A 29 5.44 -1.79 -3.62
C LEU A 29 5.87 -1.37 -5.02
N ILE A 30 5.77 -2.28 -5.95
CA ILE A 30 6.18 -2.04 -7.33
C ILE A 30 5.07 -2.47 -8.27
N VAL A 31 5.25 -2.17 -9.53
CA VAL A 31 4.20 -2.40 -10.54
C VAL A 31 3.61 -3.81 -10.47
N SER A 32 4.41 -4.81 -10.22
CA SER A 32 3.90 -6.19 -10.20
C SER A 32 2.99 -6.46 -8.99
N SER A 33 3.05 -5.64 -7.95
CA SER A 33 2.23 -5.82 -6.76
C SER A 33 1.05 -4.87 -6.70
N VAL A 34 1.05 -3.84 -7.54
CA VAL A 34 0.02 -2.82 -7.51
C VAL A 34 -1.36 -3.39 -7.79
N LYS A 35 -1.45 -4.30 -8.74
CA LYS A 35 -2.71 -4.90 -9.09
C LYS A 35 -3.32 -5.62 -7.89
N ARG A 36 -2.49 -6.30 -7.12
CA ARG A 36 -2.95 -7.01 -5.96
C ARG A 36 -3.48 -6.05 -4.90
N LEU A 37 -2.76 -4.97 -4.65
CA LEU A 37 -3.20 -3.97 -3.68
C LEU A 37 -4.52 -3.34 -4.13
N THR A 38 -4.61 -2.97 -5.39
CA THR A 38 -5.81 -2.35 -5.92
C THR A 38 -7.01 -3.29 -5.80
N HIS A 39 -6.78 -4.57 -6.10
CA HIS A 39 -7.83 -5.58 -6.01
C HIS A 39 -8.33 -5.74 -4.57
N ILE A 40 -7.43 -5.71 -3.60
CA ILE A 40 -7.79 -5.83 -2.20
C ILE A 40 -8.61 -4.63 -1.74
N CYS A 41 -8.25 -3.44 -2.20
CA CYS A 41 -8.89 -2.21 -1.75
C CYS A 41 -10.18 -1.90 -2.47
N GLU A 42 -10.39 -2.48 -3.64
CA GLU A 42 -11.54 -2.17 -4.44
C GLU A 42 -12.89 -2.30 -3.72
N PRO A 43 -13.17 -3.38 -3.03
CA PRO A 43 -14.45 -3.51 -2.36
C PRO A 43 -14.62 -2.62 -1.13
N MET A 44 -13.59 -1.95 -0.71
CA MET A 44 -13.65 -1.10 0.49
C MET A 44 -14.22 0.27 0.22
N GLU A 45 -14.35 0.63 -1.03
CA GLU A 45 -15.00 1.86 -1.44
C GLU A 45 -14.50 3.13 -0.76
N GLY A 46 -13.22 3.19 -0.52
CA GLY A 46 -12.62 4.41 -0.02
C GLY A 46 -12.79 4.69 1.47
N ASN A 47 -13.45 3.79 2.20
CA ASN A 47 -13.64 4.03 3.62
C ASN A 47 -12.70 3.12 4.40
N PHE A 48 -11.42 3.33 4.24
CA PHE A 48 -10.41 2.52 4.89
C PHE A 48 -9.12 3.31 5.09
N VAL A 49 -8.27 2.79 5.95
CA VAL A 49 -6.96 3.40 6.22
C VAL A 49 -5.91 2.60 5.47
N LEU A 50 -5.01 3.29 4.81
CA LEU A 50 -3.87 2.66 4.16
C LEU A 50 -2.66 2.99 5.03
N GLU A 51 -2.18 1.97 5.76
CA GLU A 51 -1.10 2.16 6.72
C GLU A 51 0.23 1.81 6.09
N LEU A 52 1.10 2.78 5.96
CA LEU A 52 2.34 2.66 5.22
C LEU A 52 3.60 2.78 6.08
N SER A 53 3.49 2.56 7.38
CA SER A 53 4.64 2.71 8.27
C SER A 53 5.83 1.84 7.88
N ASN A 54 5.58 0.69 7.30
CA ASN A 54 6.64 -0.22 6.94
C ASN A 54 6.86 -0.33 5.43
N LEU A 55 6.30 0.61 4.68
CA LEU A 55 6.55 0.68 3.25
C LEU A 55 7.87 1.40 3.05
N VAL A 56 8.84 0.73 2.46
CA VAL A 56 10.17 1.29 2.28
C VAL A 56 10.47 1.80 0.89
N PHE A 57 9.67 1.39 -0.08
CA PHE A 57 9.87 1.84 -1.45
C PHE A 57 8.58 1.71 -2.26
N ALA A 58 8.38 2.63 -3.19
CA ALA A 58 7.27 2.56 -4.14
C ALA A 58 7.76 3.12 -5.47
N ASP A 59 7.54 2.37 -6.55
CA ASP A 59 7.92 2.86 -7.87
C ASP A 59 6.84 3.82 -8.39
N ASP A 60 7.02 4.37 -9.58
CA ASP A 60 6.09 5.37 -10.11
C ASP A 60 4.67 4.85 -10.23
N VAL A 61 4.51 3.62 -10.66
CA VAL A 61 3.18 3.03 -10.80
C VAL A 61 2.54 2.85 -9.44
N ALA A 62 3.33 2.44 -8.45
CA ALA A 62 2.84 2.27 -7.09
C ALA A 62 2.44 3.61 -6.47
N VAL A 63 3.23 4.64 -6.70
CA VAL A 63 2.92 5.98 -6.19
C VAL A 63 1.59 6.46 -6.77
N ASP A 64 1.40 6.26 -8.07
CA ASP A 64 0.15 6.64 -8.72
C ASP A 64 -1.03 5.86 -8.16
N ALA A 65 -0.83 4.59 -7.87
CA ALA A 65 -1.87 3.75 -7.29
C ALA A 65 -2.27 4.24 -5.90
N ILE A 66 -1.28 4.61 -5.08
CA ILE A 66 -1.55 5.13 -3.74
C ILE A 66 -2.31 6.45 -3.84
N ARG A 67 -1.91 7.32 -4.76
CA ARG A 67 -2.62 8.59 -4.97
C ARG A 67 -4.06 8.36 -5.40
N SER A 68 -4.26 7.39 -6.26
CA SER A 68 -5.59 7.05 -6.72
C SER A 68 -6.47 6.56 -5.58
N LEU A 69 -5.93 5.72 -4.72
CA LEU A 69 -6.67 5.24 -3.55
C LEU A 69 -7.00 6.39 -2.61
N ARG A 70 -6.08 7.32 -2.43
CA ARG A 70 -6.30 8.50 -1.59
C ARG A 70 -7.44 9.35 -2.17
N GLU A 71 -7.45 9.53 -3.47
CA GLU A 71 -8.51 10.30 -4.12
C GLU A 71 -9.87 9.65 -3.98
N LYS A 72 -9.90 8.36 -3.85
CA LYS A 72 -11.14 7.63 -3.65
C LYS A 72 -11.57 7.60 -2.18
N GLY A 73 -10.80 8.23 -1.33
CA GLY A 73 -11.19 8.34 0.07
C GLY A 73 -10.34 7.59 1.08
N ALA A 74 -9.33 6.86 0.64
CA ALA A 74 -8.46 6.15 1.57
C ALA A 74 -7.69 7.16 2.42
N ASP A 75 -7.57 6.87 3.71
CA ASP A 75 -6.84 7.71 4.64
C ASP A 75 -5.42 7.15 4.72
N ILE A 76 -4.44 7.89 4.22
CA ILE A 76 -3.05 7.44 4.19
C ILE A 76 -2.40 7.78 5.52
N ARG A 77 -1.86 6.79 6.20
CA ARG A 77 -1.21 7.00 7.49
C ARG A 77 0.14 6.33 7.57
N GLY A 78 0.99 6.89 8.42
CA GLY A 78 2.27 6.27 8.75
C GLY A 78 3.35 6.35 7.71
N ALA A 79 3.12 7.00 6.59
CA ALA A 79 4.13 7.06 5.54
C ALA A 79 5.38 7.78 6.03
N SER A 80 6.55 7.22 5.70
CA SER A 80 7.82 7.87 6.03
C SER A 80 7.95 9.17 5.25
N SER A 81 8.90 10.00 5.63
CA SER A 81 9.15 11.26 4.92
C SER A 81 9.45 11.00 3.46
N PHE A 82 10.21 9.95 3.18
CA PHE A 82 10.54 9.59 1.81
C PHE A 82 9.28 9.23 1.01
N ILE A 83 8.43 8.37 1.57
CA ILE A 83 7.21 7.95 0.89
C ILE A 83 6.26 9.14 0.74
N LYS A 84 6.16 9.98 1.75
CA LYS A 84 5.33 11.16 1.67
C LYS A 84 5.76 12.07 0.54
N LEU A 85 7.05 12.27 0.39
CA LEU A 85 7.56 13.07 -0.69
C LEU A 85 7.16 12.53 -2.04
N LEU A 86 7.22 11.22 -2.20
CA LEU A 86 6.83 10.59 -3.47
C LEU A 86 5.34 10.79 -3.75
N ILE A 87 4.52 10.63 -2.72
CA ILE A 87 3.07 10.71 -2.89
C ILE A 87 2.62 12.16 -3.09
N ASP A 88 3.17 13.07 -2.35
CA ASP A 88 2.74 14.48 -2.36
C ASP A 88 3.49 15.33 -3.36
N GLY A 89 4.64 14.88 -3.73
CA GLY A 89 5.50 15.61 -4.60
C GLY A 89 5.14 15.53 -6.02
#